data_92b4f68dcf90b6b978e7cf3a78c4211b
#
_entry.id   92b4f68dcf90b6b978e7cf3a78c4211b
#
_cell.length_a   1.000
_cell.length_b   1.000
_cell.length_c   1.000
_cell.angle_alpha   90.00
_cell.angle_beta   90.00
_cell.angle_gamma   90.00
#
_symmetry.space_group_name_H-M   'P 1'
#
loop_
_entity.id
_entity.type
_entity.pdbx_description
1 polymer ?
#
loop_
_entity_poly.entity_id
_entity_poly.type
_entity_poly.pdbx_seq_one_letter_code
_entity_poly.pdbx_strand_id
1 'polypeptide(L)'
;MSEERKTIYLCLAHMSEAGWEQKYVKEAFDTNWVVPMGPNVNAFEKDLEAFVASPQPSPKGKGDDLGVHTADPRLYGVLKDFAEENRKNPTEAESVLWNTLKAKGVGLKFRRQHIIKDFIVDFFCNEKKLTIELDGGYHRVLEQMKKDEERTARLQELGYTELRFTNEQVLCDIDNVIKEIIQTAQSLPLGGDLEEAGGDLELARKVVCLSAGTAAVHLALIGCGVKAGDEVLVQSFTFCASSHPITYLGAKPIFIGSEGETWNMDPALLEKAIIDRKEKTGKYPKAIVPVALYGMPYRINEIMAIADKYGIPVIEDAAEGMGSRFNGQVLGTFGKYGVLSFNGNKMITTSGGGALICRNAVEANEIMWYATQARDAYPYYQHSAIGYNYRMSNVCAGIGRGQMTVLNDHIAHHKHVQSLYEELLKEVPGVHIHKQPADPRYDANFWLCAATLDADVKIQGQENAYKEVIKTAVGGAAGVIHAVDSAVTDCQPNDNVEALRVFMLGKKVECRPVWKPMHKQPVYKGTPIYTNGIEEEIFKVGFCLPAGPWVTDDDVHYIVESIKEAIVK
;
A
#
# COMPACT_ATOMS: atom_id res chain seq x y z
N MET A 1 -47.30 12.66 -7.62
CA MET A 1 -46.51 12.59 -6.37
C MET A 1 -45.08 12.71 -6.82
N SER A 2 -44.38 13.80 -6.49
CA SER A 2 -42.94 13.91 -6.77
C SER A 2 -42.24 12.79 -5.98
N GLU A 3 -41.49 11.92 -6.65
CA GLU A 3 -40.66 10.96 -5.95
C GLU A 3 -39.77 11.72 -4.99
N GLU A 4 -39.81 11.32 -3.73
CA GLU A 4 -39.01 11.94 -2.69
C GLU A 4 -37.53 11.62 -2.97
N ARG A 5 -36.67 12.64 -3.18
CA ARG A 5 -35.25 12.45 -3.47
C ARG A 5 -34.56 11.59 -2.39
N LYS A 6 -33.84 10.57 -2.80
CA LYS A 6 -33.03 9.76 -1.91
C LYS A 6 -31.83 10.58 -1.39
N THR A 7 -31.34 10.23 -0.21
CA THR A 7 -30.15 10.87 0.35
C THR A 7 -28.91 10.58 -0.49
N ILE A 8 -28.19 11.62 -0.87
CA ILE A 8 -26.87 11.53 -1.52
C ILE A 8 -25.83 11.43 -0.39
N TYR A 9 -25.23 10.27 -0.25
CA TYR A 9 -24.24 10.00 0.80
C TYR A 9 -22.83 10.42 0.36
N LEU A 10 -21.96 10.72 1.32
CA LEU A 10 -20.60 11.19 1.10
C LEU A 10 -19.77 10.19 0.29
N CYS A 11 -19.77 8.94 0.72
CA CYS A 11 -19.19 7.82 0.00
C CYS A 11 -19.82 6.51 0.51
N LEU A 12 -20.43 5.76 -0.39
CA LEU A 12 -20.95 4.42 -0.13
C LEU A 12 -20.28 3.42 -1.07
N ALA A 13 -20.11 2.21 -0.58
CA ALA A 13 -19.64 1.11 -1.41
C ALA A 13 -20.63 0.82 -2.55
N HIS A 14 -20.08 0.49 -3.71
CA HIS A 14 -20.81 0.01 -4.87
C HIS A 14 -20.33 -1.38 -5.26
N MET A 15 -21.24 -2.32 -5.38
CA MET A 15 -20.91 -3.70 -5.77
C MET A 15 -20.77 -3.81 -7.28
N SER A 16 -20.03 -4.81 -7.75
CA SER A 16 -19.90 -5.11 -9.17
C SER A 16 -21.24 -5.49 -9.79
N GLU A 17 -21.57 -4.95 -10.96
CA GLU A 17 -22.81 -5.31 -11.66
C GLU A 17 -22.86 -6.80 -12.04
N ALA A 18 -21.69 -7.42 -12.26
CA ALA A 18 -21.56 -8.84 -12.58
C ALA A 18 -21.74 -9.78 -11.36
N GLY A 19 -21.93 -9.23 -10.14
CA GLY A 19 -22.19 -10.02 -8.93
C GLY A 19 -21.02 -10.86 -8.45
N TRP A 20 -19.77 -10.42 -8.69
CA TRP A 20 -18.58 -11.16 -8.30
C TRP A 20 -18.45 -11.33 -6.78
N GLU A 21 -18.85 -10.33 -6.00
CA GLU A 21 -18.84 -10.40 -4.54
C GLU A 21 -19.73 -11.53 -4.03
N GLN A 22 -20.97 -11.59 -4.53
CA GLN A 22 -21.94 -12.63 -4.17
C GLN A 22 -21.44 -14.02 -4.56
N LYS A 23 -20.79 -14.15 -5.72
CA LYS A 23 -20.21 -15.40 -6.19
C LYS A 23 -19.12 -15.91 -5.25
N TYR A 24 -18.14 -15.08 -4.92
CA TYR A 24 -17.03 -15.49 -4.04
C TYR A 24 -17.46 -15.71 -2.59
N VAL A 25 -18.43 -14.94 -2.10
CA VAL A 25 -19.03 -15.17 -0.78
C VAL A 25 -19.78 -16.49 -0.75
N LYS A 26 -20.59 -16.78 -1.78
CA LYS A 26 -21.30 -18.04 -1.91
C LYS A 26 -20.33 -19.23 -1.96
N GLU A 27 -19.25 -19.13 -2.71
CA GLU A 27 -18.20 -20.16 -2.78
C GLU A 27 -17.60 -20.47 -1.40
N ALA A 28 -17.37 -19.45 -0.57
CA ALA A 28 -16.88 -19.63 0.78
C ALA A 28 -17.86 -20.45 1.65
N PHE A 29 -19.18 -20.23 1.52
CA PHE A 29 -20.21 -20.99 2.22
C PHE A 29 -20.35 -22.42 1.66
N ASP A 30 -20.39 -22.57 0.34
CA ASP A 30 -20.54 -23.89 -0.31
C ASP A 30 -19.37 -24.85 0.04
N THR A 31 -18.19 -24.29 0.28
CA THR A 31 -16.97 -25.05 0.59
C THR A 31 -16.61 -25.07 2.08
N ASN A 32 -17.45 -24.50 2.96
CA ASN A 32 -17.22 -24.35 4.41
C ASN A 32 -15.95 -23.56 4.80
N TRP A 33 -15.41 -22.73 3.92
CA TRP A 33 -14.29 -21.84 4.21
C TRP A 33 -14.76 -20.53 4.86
N VAL A 34 -15.54 -20.60 5.94
CA VAL A 34 -16.08 -19.46 6.70
C VAL A 34 -15.19 -19.17 7.92
N VAL A 35 -13.90 -19.01 7.70
CA VAL A 35 -12.85 -18.84 8.72
C VAL A 35 -11.83 -17.78 8.27
N PRO A 36 -10.93 -17.29 9.15
CA PRO A 36 -9.92 -16.29 8.79
C PRO A 36 -8.72 -16.88 8.02
N MET A 37 -8.99 -17.80 7.14
CA MET A 37 -8.07 -18.41 6.16
C MET A 37 -8.90 -19.00 5.01
N GLY A 38 -8.27 -19.25 3.86
CA GLY A 38 -8.94 -19.93 2.76
C GLY A 38 -8.62 -19.35 1.38
N PRO A 39 -9.23 -19.91 0.33
CA PRO A 39 -8.91 -19.56 -1.05
C PRO A 39 -9.10 -18.07 -1.38
N ASN A 40 -10.18 -17.43 -0.85
CA ASN A 40 -10.45 -16.03 -1.13
C ASN A 40 -9.41 -15.09 -0.51
N VAL A 41 -8.99 -15.34 0.75
CA VAL A 41 -7.94 -14.54 1.39
C VAL A 41 -6.65 -14.61 0.60
N ASN A 42 -6.23 -15.82 0.24
CA ASN A 42 -5.00 -16.04 -0.51
C ASN A 42 -5.04 -15.42 -1.92
N ALA A 43 -6.21 -15.48 -2.58
CA ALA A 43 -6.39 -14.88 -3.89
C ALA A 43 -6.44 -13.34 -3.79
N PHE A 44 -7.15 -12.79 -2.81
CA PHE A 44 -7.23 -11.34 -2.61
C PHE A 44 -5.86 -10.73 -2.30
N GLU A 45 -5.01 -11.39 -1.50
CA GLU A 45 -3.63 -10.97 -1.29
C GLU A 45 -2.83 -10.93 -2.59
N LYS A 46 -2.99 -11.93 -3.46
CA LYS A 46 -2.35 -11.95 -4.80
C LYS A 46 -2.88 -10.86 -5.72
N ASP A 47 -4.19 -10.61 -5.70
CA ASP A 47 -4.81 -9.54 -6.49
C ASP A 47 -4.25 -8.17 -6.05
N LEU A 48 -4.10 -7.95 -4.74
CA LEU A 48 -3.49 -6.74 -4.19
C LEU A 48 -1.98 -6.66 -4.50
N GLU A 49 -1.23 -7.77 -4.38
CA GLU A 49 0.19 -7.82 -4.76
C GLU A 49 0.39 -7.45 -6.24
N ALA A 50 -0.46 -7.96 -7.13
CA ALA A 50 -0.44 -7.63 -8.54
C ALA A 50 -0.77 -6.15 -8.77
N PHE A 51 -1.75 -5.61 -8.05
CA PHE A 51 -2.14 -4.20 -8.15
C PHE A 51 -1.02 -3.26 -7.71
N VAL A 52 -0.36 -3.51 -6.59
CA VAL A 52 0.71 -2.64 -6.08
C VAL A 52 2.01 -2.75 -6.87
N ALA A 53 2.22 -3.85 -7.60
CA ALA A 53 3.35 -4.06 -8.50
C ALA A 53 3.14 -3.46 -9.89
N SER A 54 1.88 -3.12 -10.27
CA SER A 54 1.55 -2.65 -11.61
C SER A 54 2.05 -1.21 -11.84
N PRO A 55 2.93 -0.97 -12.85
CA PRO A 55 3.15 0.39 -13.34
C PRO A 55 1.85 0.94 -13.94
N GLN A 56 1.73 2.29 -14.06
CA GLN A 56 0.62 2.87 -14.81
C GLN A 56 0.57 2.26 -16.22
N PRO A 57 -0.62 1.98 -16.80
CA PRO A 57 -0.72 1.73 -18.22
C PRO A 57 -0.19 2.96 -18.95
N SER A 58 0.95 2.82 -19.63
CA SER A 58 1.46 3.85 -20.53
C SER A 58 0.36 4.26 -21.51
N PRO A 59 0.20 5.54 -21.85
CA PRO A 59 -0.65 5.94 -22.96
C PRO A 59 -0.18 5.14 -24.17
N LYS A 60 -1.10 4.40 -24.79
CA LYS A 60 -0.88 3.41 -25.86
C LYS A 60 0.28 3.77 -26.79
N GLY A 61 1.43 3.14 -26.61
CA GLY A 61 2.61 3.31 -27.43
C GLY A 61 3.68 2.28 -27.06
N LYS A 62 3.70 1.17 -27.82
CA LYS A 62 4.72 0.10 -27.89
C LYS A 62 4.96 -0.67 -26.59
N GLY A 63 4.45 -1.91 -26.58
CA GLY A 63 4.87 -2.94 -25.65
C GLY A 63 6.37 -3.20 -25.79
N ASP A 64 7.12 -2.84 -24.76
CA ASP A 64 8.47 -3.34 -24.59
C ASP A 64 8.36 -4.71 -23.93
N ASP A 65 8.73 -5.71 -24.73
CA ASP A 65 8.95 -7.10 -24.34
C ASP A 65 10.00 -7.10 -23.20
N LEU A 66 9.62 -7.47 -21.99
CA LEU A 66 10.51 -7.65 -20.85
C LEU A 66 11.38 -8.90 -21.06
N GLY A 67 12.24 -8.84 -22.07
CA GLY A 67 13.25 -9.84 -22.40
C GLY A 67 14.45 -9.72 -21.46
N VAL A 68 14.78 -10.82 -20.89
CA VAL A 68 15.97 -11.29 -20.20
C VAL A 68 17.18 -10.34 -20.25
N HIS A 69 17.37 -9.56 -19.20
CA HIS A 69 18.46 -8.57 -19.07
C HIS A 69 19.88 -9.12 -19.00
N THR A 70 20.09 -10.46 -18.98
CA THR A 70 21.43 -11.07 -18.93
C THR A 70 22.02 -11.37 -20.32
N ALA A 71 21.21 -11.41 -21.37
CA ALA A 71 21.62 -11.76 -22.74
C ALA A 71 22.05 -10.54 -23.57
N ASP A 72 22.92 -10.75 -24.57
CA ASP A 72 23.16 -9.75 -25.62
C ASP A 72 21.90 -9.65 -26.50
N PRO A 73 21.26 -8.46 -26.61
CA PRO A 73 20.01 -8.31 -27.37
C PRO A 73 20.14 -8.73 -28.84
N ARG A 74 21.33 -8.66 -29.43
CA ARG A 74 21.58 -9.00 -30.84
C ARG A 74 21.63 -10.51 -31.08
N LEU A 75 21.97 -11.29 -30.07
CA LEU A 75 22.12 -12.74 -30.14
C LEU A 75 20.97 -13.49 -29.49
N TYR A 76 20.14 -12.79 -28.70
CA TYR A 76 19.09 -13.41 -27.89
C TYR A 76 18.12 -14.29 -28.69
N GLY A 77 17.68 -13.85 -29.88
CA GLY A 77 16.76 -14.64 -30.71
C GLY A 77 17.31 -16.01 -31.09
N VAL A 78 18.57 -16.04 -31.51
CA VAL A 78 19.26 -17.29 -31.93
C VAL A 78 19.54 -18.18 -30.72
N LEU A 79 20.05 -17.60 -29.63
CA LEU A 79 20.37 -18.35 -28.40
C LEU A 79 19.11 -18.87 -27.69
N LYS A 80 17.98 -18.17 -27.81
CA LYS A 80 16.70 -18.60 -27.26
C LYS A 80 16.24 -19.91 -27.91
N ASP A 81 16.32 -20.02 -29.21
CA ASP A 81 15.91 -21.24 -29.91
C ASP A 81 16.76 -22.44 -29.49
N PHE A 82 18.08 -22.26 -29.36
CA PHE A 82 18.99 -23.28 -28.85
C PHE A 82 18.70 -23.66 -27.38
N ALA A 83 18.47 -22.67 -26.52
CA ALA A 83 18.12 -22.91 -25.12
C ALA A 83 16.77 -23.65 -24.97
N GLU A 84 15.81 -23.38 -25.86
CA GLU A 84 14.53 -24.10 -25.89
C GLU A 84 14.69 -25.54 -26.38
N GLU A 85 15.55 -25.77 -27.37
CA GLU A 85 15.86 -27.11 -27.88
C GLU A 85 16.56 -27.95 -26.82
N ASN A 86 17.59 -27.41 -26.15
CA ASN A 86 18.29 -28.08 -25.05
C ASN A 86 17.35 -28.42 -23.89
N ARG A 87 16.40 -27.51 -23.54
CA ARG A 87 15.40 -27.81 -22.51
C ARG A 87 14.44 -28.96 -22.87
N LYS A 88 14.17 -29.17 -24.17
CA LYS A 88 13.33 -30.27 -24.65
C LYS A 88 14.09 -31.59 -24.71
N ASN A 89 15.40 -31.54 -24.92
CA ASN A 89 16.27 -32.70 -25.10
C ASN A 89 17.42 -32.70 -24.05
N PRO A 90 17.12 -32.71 -22.73
CA PRO A 90 18.17 -32.73 -21.70
C PRO A 90 18.91 -34.05 -21.69
N THR A 91 20.19 -34.01 -21.32
CA THR A 91 20.95 -35.23 -21.01
C THR A 91 20.39 -35.92 -19.76
N GLU A 92 20.76 -37.19 -19.55
CA GLU A 92 20.35 -37.94 -18.37
C GLU A 92 20.83 -37.25 -17.07
N ALA A 93 22.09 -36.79 -17.06
CA ALA A 93 22.70 -36.08 -15.92
C ALA A 93 21.96 -34.74 -15.64
N GLU A 94 21.67 -33.96 -16.68
CA GLU A 94 20.87 -32.72 -16.53
C GLU A 94 19.47 -33.03 -15.96
N SER A 95 18.86 -34.11 -16.39
CA SER A 95 17.53 -34.53 -15.89
C SER A 95 17.57 -34.93 -14.41
N VAL A 96 18.58 -35.67 -14.00
CA VAL A 96 18.79 -36.10 -12.61
C VAL A 96 19.03 -34.89 -11.71
N LEU A 97 19.99 -34.02 -12.07
CA LEU A 97 20.30 -32.83 -11.29
C LEU A 97 19.11 -31.87 -11.23
N TRP A 98 18.40 -31.68 -12.35
CA TRP A 98 17.21 -30.84 -12.37
C TRP A 98 16.08 -31.32 -11.45
N ASN A 99 15.88 -32.62 -11.34
CA ASN A 99 14.85 -33.17 -10.46
C ASN A 99 15.10 -32.80 -8.99
N THR A 100 16.34 -32.61 -8.60
CA THR A 100 16.73 -32.16 -7.26
C THR A 100 16.70 -30.64 -7.10
N LEU A 101 17.11 -29.89 -8.13
CA LEU A 101 17.17 -28.41 -8.08
C LEU A 101 15.83 -27.73 -8.29
N LYS A 102 14.90 -28.35 -9.01
CA LYS A 102 13.57 -27.78 -9.31
C LYS A 102 12.76 -27.49 -8.05
N ALA A 103 11.87 -26.51 -8.15
CA ALA A 103 10.96 -26.15 -7.05
C ALA A 103 11.65 -25.81 -5.72
N LYS A 104 12.89 -25.26 -5.78
CA LYS A 104 13.72 -24.95 -4.61
C LYS A 104 14.13 -26.19 -3.79
N GLY A 105 14.34 -27.32 -4.45
CA GLY A 105 14.71 -28.56 -3.76
C GLY A 105 15.98 -28.47 -2.88
N VAL A 106 16.87 -27.51 -3.15
CA VAL A 106 18.06 -27.18 -2.34
C VAL A 106 17.94 -25.83 -1.62
N GLY A 107 16.74 -25.31 -1.44
CA GLY A 107 16.49 -23.99 -0.82
C GLY A 107 16.76 -22.78 -1.72
N LEU A 108 17.23 -22.98 -2.94
CA LEU A 108 17.58 -21.95 -3.93
C LEU A 108 16.82 -22.16 -5.23
N LYS A 109 16.58 -21.06 -5.97
CA LYS A 109 15.89 -21.10 -7.25
C LYS A 109 16.89 -21.21 -8.40
N PHE A 110 16.85 -22.34 -9.12
CA PHE A 110 17.63 -22.55 -10.34
C PHE A 110 16.76 -22.41 -11.59
N ARG A 111 17.38 -21.96 -12.69
CA ARG A 111 16.83 -21.96 -14.05
C ARG A 111 17.68 -22.89 -14.91
N ARG A 112 17.07 -23.57 -15.87
CA ARG A 112 17.79 -24.40 -16.85
C ARG A 112 18.07 -23.62 -18.11
N GLN A 113 19.21 -23.93 -18.75
CA GLN A 113 19.56 -23.42 -20.08
C GLN A 113 19.36 -21.90 -20.14
N HIS A 114 20.04 -21.20 -19.24
CA HIS A 114 19.90 -19.76 -19.08
C HIS A 114 20.93 -19.02 -19.94
N ILE A 115 20.50 -17.92 -20.59
CA ILE A 115 21.35 -17.13 -21.46
C ILE A 115 22.02 -16.01 -20.67
N ILE A 116 23.37 -15.98 -20.65
CA ILE A 116 24.18 -14.91 -20.07
C ILE A 116 25.07 -14.36 -21.18
N LYS A 117 24.86 -13.12 -21.62
CA LYS A 117 25.51 -12.49 -22.76
C LYS A 117 25.39 -13.35 -24.02
N ASP A 118 26.44 -14.00 -24.42
CA ASP A 118 26.58 -14.88 -25.59
C ASP A 118 26.69 -16.37 -25.22
N PHE A 119 26.48 -16.73 -23.95
CA PHE A 119 26.56 -18.10 -23.44
C PHE A 119 25.21 -18.64 -23.00
N ILE A 120 25.02 -19.95 -23.14
CA ILE A 120 23.94 -20.69 -22.49
C ILE A 120 24.57 -21.53 -21.39
N VAL A 121 24.08 -21.38 -20.14
CA VAL A 121 24.54 -22.17 -18.97
C VAL A 121 23.49 -23.21 -18.60
N ASP A 122 23.92 -24.43 -18.21
CA ASP A 122 22.99 -25.53 -17.95
C ASP A 122 22.05 -25.22 -16.78
N PHE A 123 22.60 -24.72 -15.66
CA PHE A 123 21.80 -24.26 -14.52
C PHE A 123 22.33 -22.94 -13.99
N PHE A 124 21.42 -22.09 -13.60
CA PHE A 124 21.69 -20.73 -13.14
C PHE A 124 20.89 -20.39 -11.88
N CYS A 125 21.59 -19.96 -10.83
CA CYS A 125 21.03 -19.38 -9.62
C CYS A 125 21.36 -17.89 -9.56
N ASN A 126 20.38 -17.04 -9.82
CA ASN A 126 20.56 -15.59 -9.85
C ASN A 126 20.87 -15.04 -8.45
N GLU A 127 20.24 -15.57 -7.41
CA GLU A 127 20.35 -15.13 -6.01
C GLU A 127 21.80 -15.20 -5.51
N LYS A 128 22.60 -16.10 -6.07
CA LYS A 128 24.00 -16.33 -5.69
C LYS A 128 25.00 -16.05 -6.80
N LYS A 129 24.55 -15.55 -7.95
CA LYS A 129 25.35 -15.42 -9.18
C LYS A 129 26.14 -16.71 -9.47
N LEU A 130 25.46 -17.85 -9.25
CA LEU A 130 26.06 -19.18 -9.37
C LEU A 130 25.58 -19.85 -10.66
N THR A 131 26.50 -20.31 -11.47
CA THR A 131 26.26 -21.14 -12.65
C THR A 131 26.76 -22.56 -12.40
N ILE A 132 26.06 -23.54 -12.98
CA ILE A 132 26.48 -24.95 -12.95
C ILE A 132 26.50 -25.46 -14.39
N GLU A 133 27.59 -26.08 -14.77
CA GLU A 133 27.84 -26.74 -16.05
C GLU A 133 28.05 -28.22 -15.86
N LEU A 134 27.51 -29.04 -16.76
CA LEU A 134 27.69 -30.49 -16.78
C LEU A 134 28.53 -30.90 -17.97
N ASP A 135 29.75 -31.35 -17.70
CA ASP A 135 30.71 -31.76 -18.74
C ASP A 135 30.46 -33.21 -19.20
N GLY A 136 30.09 -33.36 -20.45
CA GLY A 136 30.02 -34.67 -21.11
C GLY A 136 31.40 -35.28 -21.34
N GLY A 137 31.56 -36.54 -20.96
CA GLY A 137 32.83 -37.27 -20.94
C GLY A 137 33.48 -37.60 -22.29
N TYR A 138 33.40 -36.75 -23.33
CA TYR A 138 34.05 -37.02 -24.63
C TYR A 138 35.06 -35.96 -25.01
N HIS A 139 36.33 -36.44 -25.08
CA HIS A 139 37.53 -35.88 -25.71
C HIS A 139 37.90 -34.44 -25.38
N ARG A 140 38.83 -34.30 -24.44
CA ARG A 140 39.66 -33.10 -24.19
C ARG A 140 40.57 -32.82 -25.39
N VAL A 141 40.08 -32.09 -26.36
CA VAL A 141 40.93 -31.44 -27.36
C VAL A 141 41.45 -30.15 -26.75
N LEU A 142 42.77 -29.90 -26.79
CA LEU A 142 43.42 -28.70 -26.23
C LEU A 142 42.76 -27.37 -26.65
N GLU A 143 42.14 -27.31 -27.80
CA GLU A 143 41.40 -26.15 -28.29
C GLU A 143 40.08 -25.91 -27.56
N GLN A 144 39.42 -26.98 -27.12
CA GLN A 144 38.16 -26.90 -26.35
C GLN A 144 38.44 -26.46 -24.91
N MET A 145 39.55 -26.95 -24.30
CA MET A 145 39.99 -26.53 -22.97
C MET A 145 40.30 -25.04 -22.89
N LYS A 146 40.94 -24.46 -23.93
CA LYS A 146 41.20 -23.02 -24.00
C LYS A 146 39.91 -22.21 -24.12
N LYS A 147 38.91 -22.64 -24.90
CA LYS A 147 37.62 -21.99 -25.02
C LYS A 147 36.81 -22.06 -23.73
N ASP A 148 36.92 -23.18 -23.02
CA ASP A 148 36.23 -23.37 -21.74
C ASP A 148 36.90 -22.53 -20.62
N GLU A 149 38.22 -22.40 -20.62
CA GLU A 149 38.94 -21.50 -19.70
C GLU A 149 38.62 -20.02 -19.98
N GLU A 150 38.55 -19.60 -21.25
CA GLU A 150 38.17 -18.26 -21.66
C GLU A 150 36.71 -17.96 -21.26
N ARG A 151 35.81 -18.94 -21.38
CA ARG A 151 34.41 -18.82 -20.98
C ARG A 151 34.28 -18.67 -19.46
N THR A 152 34.95 -19.52 -18.68
CA THR A 152 34.98 -19.44 -17.21
C THR A 152 35.53 -18.10 -16.74
N ALA A 153 36.65 -17.63 -17.32
CA ALA A 153 37.25 -16.34 -17.00
C ALA A 153 36.27 -15.18 -17.27
N ARG A 154 35.55 -15.23 -18.39
CA ARG A 154 34.53 -14.22 -18.75
C ARG A 154 33.32 -14.22 -17.83
N LEU A 155 32.85 -15.39 -17.37
CA LEU A 155 31.76 -15.49 -16.38
C LEU A 155 32.23 -14.93 -15.02
N GLN A 156 33.48 -15.18 -14.63
CA GLN A 156 34.08 -14.61 -13.41
C GLN A 156 34.23 -13.09 -13.48
N GLU A 157 34.66 -12.53 -14.62
CA GLU A 157 34.72 -11.08 -14.87
C GLU A 157 33.34 -10.43 -14.76
N LEU A 158 32.27 -11.15 -15.12
CA LEU A 158 30.90 -10.74 -14.97
C LEU A 158 30.35 -10.95 -13.54
N GLY A 159 31.18 -11.41 -12.61
CA GLY A 159 30.83 -11.59 -11.21
C GLY A 159 30.07 -12.89 -10.91
N TYR A 160 30.09 -13.87 -11.83
CA TYR A 160 29.49 -15.19 -11.60
C TYR A 160 30.53 -16.18 -11.07
N THR A 161 30.07 -17.05 -10.15
CA THR A 161 30.83 -18.23 -9.73
C THR A 161 30.35 -19.44 -10.51
N GLU A 162 31.26 -20.20 -11.14
CA GLU A 162 30.92 -21.38 -11.91
C GLU A 162 31.29 -22.63 -11.13
N LEU A 163 30.38 -23.59 -11.02
CA LEU A 163 30.64 -24.98 -10.62
C LEU A 163 30.54 -25.87 -11.86
N ARG A 164 31.49 -26.81 -11.98
CA ARG A 164 31.51 -27.79 -13.05
C ARG A 164 31.51 -29.20 -12.48
N PHE A 165 30.63 -30.04 -12.98
CA PHE A 165 30.55 -31.45 -12.63
C PHE A 165 30.56 -32.31 -13.88
N THR A 166 31.18 -33.47 -13.82
CA THR A 166 31.03 -34.44 -14.89
C THR A 166 29.70 -35.15 -14.83
N ASN A 167 29.20 -35.62 -15.96
CA ASN A 167 27.99 -36.43 -16.00
C ASN A 167 28.06 -37.64 -15.07
N GLU A 168 29.27 -38.25 -14.94
CA GLU A 168 29.52 -39.39 -14.07
C GLU A 168 29.34 -39.02 -12.58
N GLN A 169 29.88 -37.87 -12.15
CA GLN A 169 29.66 -37.37 -10.78
C GLN A 169 28.17 -37.20 -10.45
N VAL A 170 27.39 -36.62 -11.35
CA VAL A 170 25.97 -36.43 -11.15
C VAL A 170 25.19 -37.74 -11.12
N LEU A 171 25.55 -38.71 -11.96
CA LEU A 171 24.83 -39.99 -12.05
C LEU A 171 25.22 -40.97 -10.96
N CYS A 172 26.49 -40.92 -10.49
CA CYS A 172 27.02 -41.89 -9.50
C CYS A 172 27.04 -41.34 -8.07
N ASP A 173 27.06 -40.01 -7.86
CA ASP A 173 27.26 -39.40 -6.53
C ASP A 173 26.54 -38.07 -6.39
N ILE A 174 25.25 -38.09 -6.70
CA ILE A 174 24.39 -36.89 -6.67
C ILE A 174 24.38 -36.20 -5.29
N ASP A 175 24.48 -36.95 -4.20
CA ASP A 175 24.41 -36.39 -2.84
C ASP A 175 25.62 -35.48 -2.55
N ASN A 176 26.82 -35.87 -2.98
CA ASN A 176 28.01 -35.03 -2.86
C ASN A 176 27.96 -33.82 -3.80
N VAL A 177 27.44 -33.96 -5.02
CA VAL A 177 27.21 -32.85 -5.95
C VAL A 177 26.28 -31.81 -5.30
N ILE A 178 25.14 -32.25 -4.74
CA ILE A 178 24.21 -31.36 -4.07
C ILE A 178 24.80 -30.69 -2.83
N LYS A 179 25.58 -31.44 -2.04
CA LYS A 179 26.27 -30.89 -0.88
C LYS A 179 27.27 -29.80 -1.25
N GLU A 180 28.04 -29.99 -2.33
CA GLU A 180 28.96 -29.00 -2.85
C GLU A 180 28.26 -27.73 -3.38
N ILE A 181 27.14 -27.91 -4.11
CA ILE A 181 26.29 -26.81 -4.57
C ILE A 181 25.78 -25.98 -3.38
N ILE A 182 25.26 -26.63 -2.33
CA ILE A 182 24.76 -25.95 -1.12
C ILE A 182 25.88 -25.24 -0.38
N GLN A 183 27.02 -25.89 -0.16
CA GLN A 183 28.17 -25.30 0.52
C GLN A 183 28.72 -24.09 -0.22
N THR A 184 28.88 -24.19 -1.54
CA THR A 184 29.34 -23.07 -2.38
C THR A 184 28.31 -21.92 -2.32
N ALA A 185 27.03 -22.21 -2.47
CA ALA A 185 26.00 -21.20 -2.41
C ALA A 185 25.91 -20.51 -1.02
N GLN A 186 26.19 -21.23 0.08
CA GLN A 186 26.27 -20.66 1.43
C GLN A 186 27.49 -19.76 1.64
N SER A 187 28.64 -20.08 1.01
CA SER A 187 29.87 -19.29 1.10
C SER A 187 29.82 -18.01 0.26
N LEU A 188 28.99 -17.99 -0.77
CA LEU A 188 28.85 -16.82 -1.65
C LEU A 188 27.96 -15.74 -0.99
N PRO A 189 28.41 -14.46 -1.06
CA PRO A 189 27.53 -13.36 -0.69
C PRO A 189 26.26 -13.43 -1.53
N LEU A 190 25.16 -12.89 -1.01
CA LEU A 190 23.97 -12.61 -1.83
C LEU A 190 24.46 -11.67 -2.92
N GLY A 191 24.31 -12.04 -4.18
CA GLY A 191 24.82 -11.29 -5.33
C GLY A 191 24.29 -9.86 -5.29
N GLY A 192 25.14 -8.95 -4.83
CA GLY A 192 24.81 -7.55 -4.72
C GLY A 192 25.18 -6.85 -6.01
N ASP A 193 24.25 -6.46 -6.74
CA ASP A 193 23.98 -5.18 -7.37
C ASP A 193 22.48 -5.19 -7.62
N LEU A 194 21.78 -4.69 -6.62
CA LEU A 194 20.31 -4.72 -6.53
C LEU A 194 19.63 -3.72 -7.49
N GLU A 195 20.36 -3.17 -8.47
CA GLU A 195 19.79 -2.16 -9.36
C GLU A 195 19.37 -2.67 -10.75
N GLU A 196 19.81 -3.85 -11.21
CA GLU A 196 19.35 -4.31 -12.53
C GLU A 196 19.08 -5.82 -12.60
N ALA A 197 17.80 -6.17 -12.61
CA ALA A 197 17.23 -7.42 -13.12
C ALA A 197 17.45 -8.71 -12.29
N GLY A 198 16.65 -8.92 -11.30
CA GLY A 198 16.48 -10.21 -10.61
C GLY A 198 15.72 -10.09 -9.31
N GLY A 199 15.23 -8.91 -9.00
CA GLY A 199 14.56 -8.55 -7.77
C GLY A 199 13.17 -9.15 -7.52
N ASP A 200 12.72 -10.13 -8.29
CA ASP A 200 11.30 -10.38 -8.41
C ASP A 200 10.68 -11.31 -7.37
N LEU A 201 11.42 -11.91 -6.44
CA LEU A 201 10.77 -12.76 -5.42
C LEU A 201 11.13 -12.43 -3.97
N GLU A 202 12.31 -11.93 -3.65
CA GLU A 202 12.63 -11.43 -2.29
C GLU A 202 12.29 -9.95 -2.11
N LEU A 203 12.29 -9.17 -3.18
CA LEU A 203 11.93 -7.74 -3.19
C LEU A 203 10.50 -7.45 -3.65
N ALA A 204 9.76 -8.45 -4.15
CA ALA A 204 8.37 -8.26 -4.47
C ALA A 204 7.59 -7.95 -3.19
N ARG A 205 6.92 -6.79 -3.19
CA ARG A 205 6.03 -6.43 -2.10
C ARG A 205 5.02 -7.52 -1.85
N LYS A 206 4.80 -7.85 -0.58
CA LYS A 206 3.83 -8.82 -0.12
C LYS A 206 2.70 -8.12 0.62
N VAL A 207 1.52 -8.67 0.53
CA VAL A 207 0.35 -8.10 1.18
C VAL A 207 -0.22 -9.09 2.19
N VAL A 208 -0.53 -8.61 3.39
CA VAL A 208 -1.19 -9.36 4.45
C VAL A 208 -2.56 -8.74 4.68
N CYS A 209 -3.63 -9.46 4.34
CA CYS A 209 -5.01 -9.03 4.56
C CYS A 209 -5.40 -9.17 6.02
N LEU A 210 -5.95 -8.09 6.59
CA LEU A 210 -6.24 -7.92 8.00
C LEU A 210 -7.70 -7.49 8.23
N SER A 211 -8.14 -7.58 9.48
CA SER A 211 -9.52 -7.27 9.89
C SER A 211 -9.88 -5.77 9.82
N ALA A 212 -8.89 -4.88 9.77
CA ALA A 212 -9.09 -3.43 9.66
C ALA A 212 -7.80 -2.72 9.25
N GLY A 213 -7.90 -1.50 8.67
CA GLY A 213 -6.75 -0.62 8.48
C GLY A 213 -6.06 -0.24 9.80
N THR A 214 -6.82 -0.06 10.88
CA THR A 214 -6.26 0.17 12.24
C THR A 214 -5.37 -0.99 12.70
N ALA A 215 -5.75 -2.24 12.40
CA ALA A 215 -4.94 -3.41 12.69
C ALA A 215 -3.64 -3.42 11.86
N ALA A 216 -3.71 -2.93 10.61
CA ALA A 216 -2.54 -2.80 9.75
C ALA A 216 -1.55 -1.75 10.30
N VAL A 217 -2.02 -0.57 10.74
CA VAL A 217 -1.15 0.44 11.41
C VAL A 217 -0.52 -0.15 12.66
N HIS A 218 -1.30 -0.86 13.49
CA HIS A 218 -0.81 -1.46 14.73
C HIS A 218 0.32 -2.48 14.48
N LEU A 219 0.12 -3.39 13.53
CA LEU A 219 1.13 -4.39 13.18
C LEU A 219 2.35 -3.77 12.47
N ALA A 220 2.18 -2.72 11.67
CA ALA A 220 3.29 -1.98 11.07
C ALA A 220 4.19 -1.33 12.13
N LEU A 221 3.59 -0.75 13.18
CA LEU A 221 4.33 -0.19 14.32
C LEU A 221 5.12 -1.27 15.06
N ILE A 222 4.53 -2.46 15.28
CA ILE A 222 5.23 -3.62 15.86
C ILE A 222 6.38 -4.05 14.96
N GLY A 223 6.17 -4.17 13.64
CA GLY A 223 7.21 -4.51 12.66
C GLY A 223 8.32 -3.46 12.53
N CYS A 224 8.07 -2.21 12.95
CA CYS A 224 9.08 -1.17 13.13
C CYS A 224 9.77 -1.25 14.51
N GLY A 225 9.37 -2.18 15.37
CA GLY A 225 9.93 -2.38 16.70
C GLY A 225 9.55 -1.29 17.71
N VAL A 226 8.39 -0.65 17.53
CA VAL A 226 7.84 0.34 18.47
C VAL A 226 7.44 -0.35 19.77
N LYS A 227 7.82 0.23 20.91
CA LYS A 227 7.58 -0.28 22.25
C LYS A 227 7.10 0.83 23.18
N ALA A 228 6.64 0.45 24.37
CA ALA A 228 6.22 1.39 25.38
C ALA A 228 7.33 2.41 25.70
N GLY A 229 6.96 3.69 25.69
CA GLY A 229 7.87 4.82 25.93
C GLY A 229 8.59 5.34 24.68
N ASP A 230 8.53 4.65 23.54
CA ASP A 230 9.02 5.17 22.26
C ASP A 230 8.15 6.33 21.77
N GLU A 231 8.71 7.16 20.88
CA GLU A 231 7.99 8.22 20.20
C GLU A 231 7.82 7.89 18.71
N VAL A 232 6.64 8.23 18.15
CA VAL A 232 6.30 8.05 16.74
C VAL A 232 5.80 9.38 16.19
N LEU A 233 6.41 9.84 15.11
CA LEU A 233 5.98 11.03 14.37
C LEU A 233 4.78 10.68 13.50
N VAL A 234 3.68 11.40 13.66
CA VAL A 234 2.43 11.11 12.93
C VAL A 234 1.76 12.39 12.46
N GLN A 235 1.22 12.39 11.26
CA GLN A 235 0.44 13.51 10.73
C GLN A 235 -0.72 13.84 11.68
N SER A 236 -0.91 15.13 11.97
CA SER A 236 -1.99 15.57 12.85
C SER A 236 -3.33 15.65 12.13
N PHE A 237 -3.33 16.09 10.89
CA PHE A 237 -4.54 16.21 10.08
C PHE A 237 -4.86 14.86 9.44
N THR A 238 -5.56 14.01 10.20
CA THR A 238 -5.87 12.63 9.81
C THR A 238 -7.03 12.06 10.61
N PHE A 239 -7.51 10.88 10.19
CA PHE A 239 -8.40 10.06 10.99
C PHE A 239 -7.66 9.40 12.17
N CYS A 240 -8.37 9.11 13.24
CA CYS A 240 -7.78 8.62 14.50
C CYS A 240 -7.02 7.28 14.36
N ALA A 241 -7.31 6.48 13.33
CA ALA A 241 -6.66 5.18 13.13
C ALA A 241 -5.16 5.27 12.85
N SER A 242 -4.65 6.42 12.36
CA SER A 242 -3.21 6.64 12.17
C SER A 242 -2.47 6.81 13.51
N SER A 243 -3.13 7.33 14.54
CA SER A 243 -2.49 7.71 15.83
C SER A 243 -2.84 6.80 17.01
N HIS A 244 -4.09 6.30 17.10
CA HIS A 244 -4.52 5.46 18.24
C HIS A 244 -3.65 4.21 18.43
N PRO A 245 -3.24 3.46 17.38
CA PRO A 245 -2.40 2.28 17.56
C PRO A 245 -1.02 2.56 18.18
N ILE A 246 -0.51 3.79 18.08
CA ILE A 246 0.71 4.19 18.78
C ILE A 246 0.50 4.08 20.30
N THR A 247 -0.67 4.54 20.77
CA THR A 247 -1.01 4.48 22.19
C THR A 247 -1.33 3.07 22.68
N TYR A 248 -1.81 2.16 21.80
CA TYR A 248 -2.01 0.74 22.14
C TYR A 248 -0.71 0.07 22.58
N LEU A 249 0.42 0.49 22.00
CA LEU A 249 1.75 -0.01 22.36
C LEU A 249 2.39 0.69 23.56
N GLY A 250 1.68 1.65 24.19
CA GLY A 250 2.25 2.50 25.24
C GLY A 250 3.30 3.50 24.73
N ALA A 251 3.39 3.69 23.42
CA ALA A 251 4.23 4.69 22.77
C ALA A 251 3.52 6.05 22.75
N LYS A 252 4.28 7.11 22.45
CA LYS A 252 3.78 8.49 22.44
C LYS A 252 3.69 9.01 21.00
N PRO A 253 2.51 9.43 20.52
CA PRO A 253 2.42 10.16 19.27
C PRO A 253 3.06 11.54 19.42
N ILE A 254 3.83 11.94 18.42
CA ILE A 254 4.35 13.30 18.26
C ILE A 254 3.72 13.83 16.97
N PHE A 255 2.82 14.78 17.10
CA PHE A 255 2.05 15.24 15.96
C PHE A 255 2.85 16.21 15.10
N ILE A 256 2.67 16.10 13.79
CA ILE A 256 3.27 16.97 12.78
C ILE A 256 2.13 17.64 12.01
N GLY A 257 2.20 18.96 11.89
CA GLY A 257 1.25 19.78 11.15
C GLY A 257 1.35 19.60 9.64
N SER A 258 0.47 20.29 8.94
CA SER A 258 0.28 20.18 7.50
C SER A 258 0.98 21.31 6.72
N GLU A 259 1.30 21.04 5.47
CA GLU A 259 1.60 22.06 4.48
C GLU A 259 0.35 22.38 3.63
N GLY A 260 0.35 23.56 2.99
CA GLY A 260 -0.87 24.14 2.41
C GLY A 260 -1.28 23.60 1.05
N GLU A 261 -0.39 22.92 0.32
CA GLU A 261 -0.67 22.47 -1.05
C GLU A 261 -1.38 21.13 -1.09
N THR A 262 -0.88 20.11 -0.39
CA THR A 262 -1.49 18.78 -0.33
C THR A 262 -2.31 18.54 0.93
N TRP A 263 -2.24 19.44 1.93
CA TRP A 263 -2.80 19.34 3.27
C TRP A 263 -2.20 18.21 4.12
N ASN A 264 -1.18 17.55 3.61
CA ASN A 264 -0.49 16.45 4.28
C ASN A 264 0.68 16.95 5.14
N MET A 265 1.43 16.01 5.72
CA MET A 265 2.55 16.26 6.62
C MET A 265 3.57 17.24 6.02
N ASP A 266 3.91 18.30 6.77
CA ASP A 266 4.92 19.28 6.39
C ASP A 266 6.34 18.72 6.61
N PRO A 267 7.16 18.58 5.55
CA PRO A 267 8.53 18.07 5.68
C PRO A 267 9.44 18.91 6.58
N ALA A 268 9.29 20.24 6.59
CA ALA A 268 10.11 21.12 7.40
C ALA A 268 9.78 20.97 8.90
N LEU A 269 8.50 20.84 9.23
CA LEU A 269 8.05 20.54 10.59
C LEU A 269 8.48 19.14 11.03
N LEU A 270 8.46 18.16 10.13
CA LEU A 270 8.95 16.80 10.39
C LEU A 270 10.42 16.82 10.77
N GLU A 271 11.28 17.45 9.97
CA GLU A 271 12.71 17.50 10.26
C GLU A 271 13.01 18.24 11.56
N LYS A 272 12.34 19.38 11.79
CA LYS A 272 12.42 20.11 13.06
C LYS A 272 12.05 19.22 14.26
N ALA A 273 10.97 18.45 14.14
CA ALA A 273 10.54 17.53 15.19
C ALA A 273 11.60 16.45 15.47
N ILE A 274 12.18 15.83 14.45
CA ILE A 274 13.22 14.81 14.59
C ILE A 274 14.41 15.34 15.40
N ILE A 275 14.91 16.53 15.04
CA ILE A 275 16.05 17.17 15.70
C ILE A 275 15.72 17.49 17.16
N ASP A 276 14.61 18.18 17.41
CA ASP A 276 14.20 18.60 18.75
C ASP A 276 13.90 17.40 19.67
N ARG A 277 13.25 16.34 19.13
CA ARG A 277 12.99 15.13 19.92
C ARG A 277 14.29 14.40 20.26
N LYS A 278 15.24 14.33 19.35
CA LYS A 278 16.57 13.76 19.62
C LYS A 278 17.30 14.52 20.73
N GLU A 279 17.25 15.85 20.73
CA GLU A 279 17.85 16.67 21.79
C GLU A 279 17.18 16.44 23.14
N LYS A 280 15.82 16.42 23.19
CA LYS A 280 15.05 16.31 24.42
C LYS A 280 15.05 14.92 25.03
N THR A 281 15.13 13.86 24.22
CA THR A 281 14.98 12.47 24.70
C THR A 281 16.24 11.64 24.60
N GLY A 282 17.26 12.13 23.90
CA GLY A 282 18.48 11.39 23.58
C GLY A 282 18.30 10.31 22.51
N LYS A 283 17.08 10.12 21.97
CA LYS A 283 16.75 9.08 20.98
C LYS A 283 16.02 9.69 19.79
N TYR A 284 16.20 9.10 18.62
CA TYR A 284 15.34 9.40 17.48
C TYR A 284 13.95 8.77 17.64
N PRO A 285 12.88 9.39 17.15
CA PRO A 285 11.58 8.75 17.02
C PRO A 285 11.67 7.44 16.25
N LYS A 286 10.82 6.49 16.59
CA LYS A 286 10.93 5.10 16.13
C LYS A 286 10.33 4.85 14.73
N ALA A 287 9.37 5.66 14.33
CA ALA A 287 8.74 5.62 13.01
C ALA A 287 8.15 6.98 12.62
N ILE A 288 7.88 7.16 11.33
CA ILE A 288 7.15 8.28 10.74
C ILE A 288 5.90 7.72 10.07
N VAL A 289 4.73 8.35 10.33
CA VAL A 289 3.44 7.94 9.76
C VAL A 289 2.84 9.12 8.98
N PRO A 290 3.24 9.35 7.71
CA PRO A 290 2.54 10.26 6.81
C PRO A 290 1.23 9.62 6.35
N VAL A 291 0.26 10.43 5.95
CA VAL A 291 -1.07 10.01 5.52
C VAL A 291 -1.35 10.53 4.11
N ALA A 292 -2.04 9.75 3.31
CA ALA A 292 -2.60 10.18 2.04
C ALA A 292 -4.01 10.73 2.24
N LEU A 293 -4.11 11.91 2.86
CA LEU A 293 -5.37 12.52 3.27
C LEU A 293 -6.31 12.73 2.07
N TYR A 294 -7.54 12.22 2.17
CA TYR A 294 -8.56 12.22 1.10
C TYR A 294 -8.10 11.63 -0.24
N GLY A 295 -7.03 10.82 -0.21
CA GLY A 295 -6.44 10.23 -1.39
C GLY A 295 -5.34 11.07 -2.04
N MET A 296 -4.99 12.22 -1.47
CA MET A 296 -3.93 13.09 -1.98
C MET A 296 -2.54 12.56 -1.60
N PRO A 297 -1.63 12.34 -2.57
CA PRO A 297 -0.25 11.99 -2.24
C PRO A 297 0.41 13.09 -1.40
N TYR A 298 1.14 12.69 -0.35
CA TYR A 298 1.95 13.60 0.46
C TYR A 298 3.26 13.98 -0.29
N ARG A 299 4.07 14.87 0.26
CA ARG A 299 5.38 15.25 -0.31
C ARG A 299 6.40 14.12 -0.14
N ILE A 300 6.24 13.07 -0.97
CA ILE A 300 6.90 11.77 -0.82
C ILE A 300 8.42 11.91 -0.86
N ASN A 301 8.97 12.59 -1.87
CA ASN A 301 10.42 12.69 -2.04
C ASN A 301 11.08 13.36 -0.83
N GLU A 302 10.48 14.44 -0.32
CA GLU A 302 11.00 15.19 0.82
C GLU A 302 10.89 14.39 2.12
N ILE A 303 9.75 13.75 2.36
CA ILE A 303 9.54 12.92 3.56
C ILE A 303 10.48 11.71 3.55
N MET A 304 10.62 11.02 2.41
CA MET A 304 11.51 9.86 2.29
C MET A 304 12.97 10.26 2.45
N ALA A 305 13.41 11.39 1.85
CA ALA A 305 14.78 11.88 2.00
C ALA A 305 15.12 12.23 3.47
N ILE A 306 14.16 12.82 4.21
CA ILE A 306 14.33 13.08 5.64
C ILE A 306 14.38 11.76 6.42
N ALA A 307 13.49 10.82 6.15
CA ALA A 307 13.46 9.52 6.80
C ALA A 307 14.79 8.76 6.62
N ASP A 308 15.30 8.73 5.41
CA ASP A 308 16.59 8.08 5.06
C ASP A 308 17.77 8.77 5.76
N LYS A 309 17.79 10.10 5.78
CA LYS A 309 18.84 10.91 6.46
C LYS A 309 18.99 10.54 7.93
N TYR A 310 17.89 10.25 8.61
CA TYR A 310 17.89 9.94 10.04
C TYR A 310 17.72 8.45 10.34
N GLY A 311 17.59 7.59 9.32
CA GLY A 311 17.42 6.15 9.46
C GLY A 311 16.11 5.75 10.16
N ILE A 312 15.03 6.52 9.96
CA ILE A 312 13.72 6.31 10.59
C ILE A 312 12.77 5.65 9.60
N PRO A 313 12.19 4.47 9.89
CA PRO A 313 11.27 3.81 8.97
C PRO A 313 9.97 4.60 8.80
N VAL A 314 9.45 4.58 7.56
CA VAL A 314 8.17 5.18 7.19
C VAL A 314 7.10 4.11 7.10
N ILE A 315 5.94 4.37 7.72
CA ILE A 315 4.69 3.62 7.59
C ILE A 315 3.72 4.54 6.85
N GLU A 316 3.45 4.25 5.59
CA GLU A 316 2.51 5.04 4.80
C GLU A 316 1.07 4.68 5.17
N ASP A 317 0.32 5.60 5.73
CA ASP A 317 -1.12 5.42 5.88
C ASP A 317 -1.83 5.81 4.57
N ALA A 318 -1.96 4.84 3.68
CA ALA A 318 -2.67 4.94 2.41
C ALA A 318 -4.12 4.42 2.50
N ALA A 319 -4.72 4.43 3.70
CA ALA A 319 -6.10 3.98 3.94
C ALA A 319 -7.14 4.73 3.08
N GLU A 320 -6.81 5.93 2.63
CA GLU A 320 -7.61 6.78 1.74
C GLU A 320 -6.98 6.88 0.33
N GLY A 321 -5.73 6.43 0.19
CA GLY A 321 -4.92 6.58 -1.01
C GLY A 321 -4.88 5.36 -1.94
N MET A 322 -5.79 4.38 -1.78
CA MET A 322 -5.78 3.20 -2.65
C MET A 322 -5.97 3.60 -4.13
N GLY A 323 -4.96 3.30 -4.94
CA GLY A 323 -4.94 3.64 -6.36
C GLY A 323 -4.39 5.02 -6.68
N SER A 324 -4.19 5.90 -5.69
CA SER A 324 -3.40 7.12 -5.90
C SER A 324 -1.96 6.77 -6.20
N ARG A 325 -1.29 7.62 -6.99
CA ARG A 325 0.09 7.41 -7.42
C ARG A 325 0.92 8.68 -7.28
N PHE A 326 2.20 8.47 -7.10
CA PHE A 326 3.19 9.52 -7.24
C PHE A 326 4.29 9.04 -8.18
N ASN A 327 4.56 9.79 -9.23
CA ASN A 327 5.50 9.42 -10.29
C ASN A 327 5.23 7.99 -10.86
N GLY A 328 3.94 7.64 -11.03
CA GLY A 328 3.50 6.34 -11.54
C GLY A 328 3.48 5.20 -10.51
N GLN A 329 4.14 5.34 -9.35
CA GLN A 329 4.17 4.34 -8.30
C GLN A 329 2.97 4.48 -7.35
N VAL A 330 2.35 3.35 -6.96
CA VAL A 330 1.17 3.29 -6.09
C VAL A 330 1.52 3.71 -4.66
N LEU A 331 0.68 4.52 -4.01
CA LEU A 331 0.82 4.86 -2.60
C LEU A 331 0.74 3.62 -1.70
N GLY A 332 1.48 3.64 -0.59
CA GLY A 332 1.69 2.47 0.28
C GLY A 332 2.88 1.61 -0.15
N THR A 333 3.62 2.01 -1.19
CA THR A 333 4.78 1.24 -1.68
C THR A 333 6.12 1.98 -1.59
N PHE A 334 6.17 3.18 -1.02
CA PHE A 334 7.40 3.95 -0.84
C PHE A 334 8.10 3.61 0.48
N GLY A 335 7.34 3.51 1.58
CA GLY A 335 7.85 3.24 2.91
C GLY A 335 8.23 1.78 3.19
N LYS A 336 8.59 1.52 4.45
CA LYS A 336 8.80 0.16 4.95
C LYS A 336 7.51 -0.64 4.90
N TYR A 337 6.40 -0.03 5.33
CA TYR A 337 5.06 -0.60 5.31
C TYR A 337 4.07 0.37 4.68
N GLY A 338 3.05 -0.16 4.02
CA GLY A 338 1.91 0.60 3.52
C GLY A 338 0.59 0.04 4.03
N VAL A 339 -0.27 0.91 4.52
CA VAL A 339 -1.57 0.55 5.10
C VAL A 339 -2.68 0.79 4.09
N LEU A 340 -3.52 -0.20 3.85
CA LEU A 340 -4.76 -0.08 3.09
C LEU A 340 -5.95 -0.32 4.00
N SER A 341 -7.08 0.31 3.68
CA SER A 341 -8.35 0.12 4.39
C SER A 341 -9.47 -0.23 3.42
N PHE A 342 -10.28 -1.20 3.82
CA PHE A 342 -11.45 -1.67 3.07
C PHE A 342 -12.73 -1.55 3.91
N ASN A 343 -12.82 -0.49 4.74
CA ASN A 343 -14.04 -0.18 5.46
C ASN A 343 -15.16 0.19 4.46
N GLY A 344 -16.43 0.15 4.91
CA GLY A 344 -17.61 0.32 4.05
C GLY A 344 -17.66 1.58 3.19
N ASN A 345 -16.90 2.60 3.52
CA ASN A 345 -16.87 3.89 2.82
C ASN A 345 -15.53 4.16 2.09
N LYS A 346 -14.64 3.17 1.95
CA LYS A 346 -13.36 3.34 1.27
C LYS A 346 -13.51 3.10 -0.25
N MET A 347 -12.43 3.32 -1.01
CA MET A 347 -12.41 3.16 -2.48
C MET A 347 -12.96 1.80 -2.94
N ILE A 348 -12.64 0.75 -2.20
CA ILE A 348 -13.30 -0.56 -2.24
C ILE A 348 -13.59 -1.02 -0.82
N THR A 349 -14.52 -1.96 -0.67
CA THR A 349 -14.91 -2.48 0.63
C THR A 349 -14.77 -4.00 0.74
N THR A 350 -14.55 -4.48 1.96
CA THR A 350 -14.73 -5.87 2.36
C THR A 350 -15.78 -5.99 3.48
N SER A 351 -16.73 -5.04 3.57
CA SER A 351 -17.60 -4.79 4.72
C SER A 351 -16.83 -4.17 5.90
N GLY A 352 -15.78 -4.79 6.35
CA GLY A 352 -14.72 -4.30 7.21
C GLY A 352 -13.44 -5.05 6.89
N GLY A 353 -12.33 -4.34 6.83
CA GLY A 353 -11.04 -4.93 6.50
C GLY A 353 -9.96 -3.90 6.26
N GLY A 354 -8.76 -4.40 6.04
CA GLY A 354 -7.58 -3.65 5.66
C GLY A 354 -6.50 -4.59 5.17
N ALA A 355 -5.38 -4.04 4.80
CA ALA A 355 -4.20 -4.84 4.46
C ALA A 355 -2.93 -4.07 4.80
N LEU A 356 -1.85 -4.82 5.02
CA LEU A 356 -0.51 -4.29 5.19
C LEU A 356 0.37 -4.73 4.03
N ILE A 357 0.89 -3.76 3.29
CA ILE A 357 1.90 -3.96 2.25
C ILE A 357 3.25 -4.02 2.95
N CYS A 358 3.95 -5.14 2.80
CA CYS A 358 5.28 -5.39 3.33
C CYS A 358 6.32 -5.35 2.21
N ARG A 359 7.57 -5.01 2.50
CA ARG A 359 8.63 -4.93 1.47
C ARG A 359 8.97 -6.29 0.85
N ASN A 360 8.83 -7.36 1.62
CA ASN A 360 9.22 -8.70 1.21
C ASN A 360 8.46 -9.78 1.98
N ALA A 361 8.70 -11.04 1.64
CA ALA A 361 8.05 -12.19 2.26
C ALA A 361 8.46 -12.42 3.73
N VAL A 362 9.67 -12.01 4.14
CA VAL A 362 10.13 -12.18 5.53
C VAL A 362 9.31 -11.29 6.45
N GLU A 363 9.19 -10.00 6.10
CA GLU A 363 8.35 -9.05 6.86
C GLU A 363 6.88 -9.49 6.86
N ALA A 364 6.34 -9.94 5.71
CA ALA A 364 4.96 -10.41 5.63
C ALA A 364 4.69 -11.63 6.51
N ASN A 365 5.63 -12.57 6.58
CA ASN A 365 5.51 -13.76 7.44
C ASN A 365 5.53 -13.37 8.93
N GLU A 366 6.36 -12.41 9.32
CA GLU A 366 6.39 -11.89 10.69
C GLU A 366 5.05 -11.22 11.04
N ILE A 367 4.54 -10.36 10.17
CA ILE A 367 3.23 -9.71 10.33
C ILE A 367 2.10 -10.76 10.39
N MET A 368 2.14 -11.78 9.52
CA MET A 368 1.16 -12.87 9.54
C MET A 368 1.19 -13.63 10.86
N TRP A 369 2.38 -13.91 11.39
CA TRP A 369 2.54 -14.56 12.68
C TRP A 369 1.90 -13.75 13.81
N TYR A 370 2.16 -12.45 13.89
CA TYR A 370 1.47 -11.58 14.84
C TYR A 370 -0.05 -11.52 14.61
N ALA A 371 -0.50 -11.46 13.36
CA ALA A 371 -1.93 -11.39 13.00
C ALA A 371 -2.70 -12.67 13.33
N THR A 372 -1.99 -13.80 13.52
CA THR A 372 -2.53 -15.11 13.85
C THR A 372 -2.08 -15.58 15.25
N GLN A 373 -2.11 -14.64 16.21
CA GLN A 373 -1.90 -14.85 17.65
C GLN A 373 -0.46 -15.17 18.06
N ALA A 374 0.54 -14.96 17.20
CA ALA A 374 1.96 -15.27 17.43
C ALA A 374 2.16 -16.72 17.93
N ARG A 375 1.46 -17.66 17.29
CA ARG A 375 1.55 -19.08 17.63
C ARG A 375 2.85 -19.66 17.10
N ASP A 376 3.59 -20.32 17.99
CA ASP A 376 4.80 -21.07 17.64
C ASP A 376 4.47 -22.40 16.91
N ALA A 377 5.43 -22.89 16.11
CA ALA A 377 5.26 -24.09 15.27
C ALA A 377 5.40 -25.40 16.06
N TYR A 378 4.60 -25.56 17.15
CA TYR A 378 4.52 -26.78 17.92
C TYR A 378 3.18 -27.50 17.73
N PRO A 379 3.07 -28.84 17.99
CA PRO A 379 1.80 -29.53 17.92
C PRO A 379 0.78 -29.06 18.96
N TYR A 380 1.23 -28.46 20.04
CA TYR A 380 0.42 -27.79 21.07
C TYR A 380 0.49 -26.27 20.95
N TYR A 381 -0.44 -25.57 21.57
CA TYR A 381 -0.45 -24.11 21.56
C TYR A 381 0.64 -23.56 22.48
N GLN A 382 1.62 -22.90 21.87
CA GLN A 382 2.67 -22.16 22.56
C GLN A 382 2.81 -20.79 21.90
N HIS A 383 3.11 -19.77 22.69
CA HIS A 383 3.25 -18.40 22.26
C HIS A 383 4.50 -17.78 22.90
N SER A 384 5.51 -17.46 22.10
CA SER A 384 6.73 -16.77 22.56
C SER A 384 6.59 -15.24 22.56
N ALA A 385 5.51 -14.71 21.98
CA ALA A 385 5.15 -13.29 21.98
C ALA A 385 3.63 -13.11 22.08
N ILE A 386 3.21 -11.89 22.42
CA ILE A 386 1.80 -11.51 22.38
C ILE A 386 1.42 -11.22 20.92
N GLY A 387 0.48 -12.02 20.39
CA GLY A 387 -0.09 -11.84 19.08
C GLY A 387 -1.54 -11.40 19.13
N TYR A 388 -2.15 -11.24 17.94
CA TYR A 388 -3.48 -10.67 17.76
C TYR A 388 -4.32 -11.56 16.84
N ASN A 389 -5.63 -11.50 16.97
CA ASN A 389 -6.56 -12.12 16.05
C ASN A 389 -7.00 -11.08 14.99
N TYR A 390 -6.08 -10.74 14.10
CA TYR A 390 -6.25 -9.68 13.11
C TYR A 390 -6.35 -10.18 11.67
N ARG A 391 -6.32 -11.47 11.42
CA ARG A 391 -6.44 -12.03 10.07
C ARG A 391 -7.83 -11.74 9.48
N MET A 392 -7.90 -11.36 8.21
CA MET A 392 -9.17 -11.17 7.49
C MET A 392 -9.92 -12.49 7.33
N SER A 393 -11.25 -12.47 7.44
CA SER A 393 -12.07 -13.63 7.15
C SER A 393 -12.14 -13.93 5.64
N ASN A 394 -12.28 -15.21 5.29
CA ASN A 394 -12.39 -15.63 3.88
C ASN A 394 -13.66 -15.09 3.19
N VAL A 395 -14.72 -14.83 3.96
CA VAL A 395 -15.97 -14.22 3.47
C VAL A 395 -15.73 -12.77 3.08
N CYS A 396 -15.11 -11.97 3.98
CA CYS A 396 -14.74 -10.58 3.69
C CYS A 396 -13.78 -10.48 2.51
N ALA A 397 -12.79 -11.37 2.43
CA ALA A 397 -11.87 -11.43 1.31
C ALA A 397 -12.56 -11.76 -0.02
N GLY A 398 -13.63 -12.56 0.00
CA GLY A 398 -14.46 -12.82 -1.18
C GLY A 398 -15.13 -11.54 -1.71
N ILE A 399 -15.62 -10.67 -0.81
CA ILE A 399 -16.12 -9.35 -1.20
C ILE A 399 -14.98 -8.54 -1.84
N GLY A 400 -13.81 -8.49 -1.20
CA GLY A 400 -12.64 -7.75 -1.69
C GLY A 400 -12.19 -8.18 -3.10
N ARG A 401 -12.18 -9.48 -3.39
CA ARG A 401 -11.88 -9.99 -4.74
C ARG A 401 -12.88 -9.48 -5.79
N GLY A 402 -14.16 -9.49 -5.47
CA GLY A 402 -15.19 -8.90 -6.34
C GLY A 402 -14.95 -7.42 -6.58
N GLN A 403 -14.66 -6.68 -5.52
CA GLN A 403 -14.39 -5.25 -5.57
C GLN A 403 -13.11 -4.90 -6.37
N MET A 404 -12.09 -5.76 -6.40
CA MET A 404 -10.91 -5.54 -7.26
C MET A 404 -11.27 -5.47 -8.75
N THR A 405 -12.35 -6.12 -9.17
CA THR A 405 -12.79 -6.10 -10.58
C THR A 405 -13.31 -4.73 -11.03
N VAL A 406 -13.75 -3.89 -10.10
CA VAL A 406 -14.31 -2.55 -10.35
C VAL A 406 -13.45 -1.41 -9.80
N LEU A 407 -12.30 -1.70 -9.20
CA LEU A 407 -11.44 -0.70 -8.57
C LEU A 407 -11.04 0.44 -9.53
N ASN A 408 -10.63 0.11 -10.75
CA ASN A 408 -10.20 1.11 -11.73
C ASN A 408 -11.37 1.99 -12.17
N ASP A 409 -12.57 1.43 -12.30
CA ASP A 409 -13.78 2.17 -12.66
C ASP A 409 -14.17 3.12 -11.51
N HIS A 410 -14.06 2.68 -10.26
CA HIS A 410 -14.28 3.54 -9.09
C HIS A 410 -13.28 4.70 -9.04
N ILE A 411 -11.99 4.45 -9.25
CA ILE A 411 -10.96 5.50 -9.29
C ILE A 411 -11.27 6.51 -10.41
N ALA A 412 -11.61 6.02 -11.60
CA ALA A 412 -11.95 6.88 -12.73
C ALA A 412 -13.20 7.73 -12.43
N HIS A 413 -14.21 7.14 -11.79
CA HIS A 413 -15.42 7.84 -11.38
C HIS A 413 -15.12 8.95 -10.36
N HIS A 414 -14.35 8.68 -9.31
CA HIS A 414 -13.98 9.70 -8.32
C HIS A 414 -13.21 10.88 -8.95
N LYS A 415 -12.30 10.61 -9.89
CA LYS A 415 -11.59 11.64 -10.66
C LYS A 415 -12.53 12.46 -11.54
N HIS A 416 -13.52 11.81 -12.16
CA HIS A 416 -14.54 12.49 -12.95
C HIS A 416 -15.39 13.43 -12.07
N VAL A 417 -15.89 12.95 -10.94
CA VAL A 417 -16.67 13.75 -9.98
C VAL A 417 -15.87 14.94 -9.46
N GLN A 418 -14.59 14.74 -9.12
CA GLN A 418 -13.69 15.84 -8.73
C GLN A 418 -13.58 16.89 -9.84
N SER A 419 -13.35 16.46 -11.09
CA SER A 419 -13.23 17.38 -12.23
C SER A 419 -14.52 18.17 -12.46
N LEU A 420 -15.67 17.55 -12.26
CA LEU A 420 -16.98 18.21 -12.39
C LEU A 420 -17.19 19.26 -11.28
N TYR A 421 -16.83 18.94 -10.02
CA TYR A 421 -16.82 19.96 -8.96
C TYR A 421 -15.84 21.10 -9.26
N GLU A 422 -14.65 20.80 -9.79
CA GLU A 422 -13.68 21.81 -10.16
C GLU A 422 -14.21 22.77 -11.23
N GLU A 423 -15.01 22.28 -12.16
CA GLU A 423 -15.65 23.09 -13.18
C GLU A 423 -16.78 23.95 -12.59
N LEU A 424 -17.72 23.33 -11.90
CA LEU A 424 -18.95 23.98 -11.47
C LEU A 424 -18.75 24.95 -10.29
N LEU A 425 -17.83 24.64 -9.37
CA LEU A 425 -17.55 25.51 -8.22
C LEU A 425 -16.74 26.75 -8.56
N LYS A 426 -16.14 26.85 -9.75
CA LYS A 426 -15.51 28.11 -10.21
C LYS A 426 -16.48 29.28 -10.24
N GLU A 427 -17.75 28.99 -10.48
CA GLU A 427 -18.82 29.99 -10.56
C GLU A 427 -19.47 30.31 -9.19
N VAL A 428 -18.96 29.71 -8.09
CA VAL A 428 -19.48 29.91 -6.73
C VAL A 428 -18.49 30.71 -5.91
N PRO A 429 -18.73 32.02 -5.71
CA PRO A 429 -17.80 32.87 -4.97
C PRO A 429 -17.58 32.38 -3.54
N GLY A 430 -16.35 32.34 -3.09
CA GLY A 430 -15.98 31.97 -1.73
C GLY A 430 -16.00 30.46 -1.44
N VAL A 431 -16.20 29.61 -2.45
CA VAL A 431 -16.08 28.15 -2.33
C VAL A 431 -14.91 27.69 -3.19
N HIS A 432 -13.95 26.99 -2.57
CA HIS A 432 -12.72 26.55 -3.24
C HIS A 432 -12.54 25.05 -3.08
N ILE A 433 -12.61 24.33 -4.21
CA ILE A 433 -12.33 22.90 -4.23
C ILE A 433 -10.81 22.64 -4.07
N HIS A 434 -10.45 21.70 -3.20
CA HIS A 434 -9.06 21.28 -3.03
C HIS A 434 -8.61 20.45 -4.23
N LYS A 435 -7.49 20.86 -4.85
CA LYS A 435 -6.93 20.27 -6.07
C LYS A 435 -5.60 19.62 -5.78
N GLN A 436 -5.25 18.62 -6.57
CA GLN A 436 -3.88 18.13 -6.54
C GLN A 436 -2.89 19.19 -7.07
N PRO A 437 -1.62 19.13 -6.64
CA PRO A 437 -0.56 19.97 -7.21
C PRO A 437 -0.50 19.90 -8.74
N ALA A 438 -0.10 20.99 -9.39
CA ALA A 438 0.06 21.02 -10.84
C ALA A 438 1.22 20.13 -11.36
N ASP A 439 2.06 19.62 -10.46
CA ASP A 439 3.13 18.69 -10.76
C ASP A 439 2.56 17.37 -11.29
N PRO A 440 2.92 16.95 -12.53
CA PRO A 440 2.34 15.76 -13.17
C PRO A 440 2.69 14.44 -12.47
N ARG A 441 3.59 14.46 -11.49
CA ARG A 441 3.90 13.29 -10.67
C ARG A 441 2.76 12.90 -9.72
N TYR A 442 1.89 13.87 -9.36
CA TYR A 442 0.73 13.64 -8.48
C TYR A 442 -0.43 13.08 -9.29
N ASP A 443 -0.99 11.99 -8.82
CA ASP A 443 -2.18 11.35 -9.39
C ASP A 443 -3.07 10.85 -8.24
N ALA A 444 -3.90 11.75 -7.71
CA ALA A 444 -4.80 11.49 -6.59
C ALA A 444 -6.04 10.71 -7.05
N ASN A 445 -6.54 9.82 -6.19
CA ASN A 445 -7.79 9.11 -6.42
C ASN A 445 -9.03 9.93 -6.04
N PHE A 446 -8.87 11.03 -5.28
CA PHE A 446 -9.95 11.87 -4.76
C PHE A 446 -11.05 11.08 -4.05
N TRP A 447 -10.65 10.21 -3.10
CA TRP A 447 -11.58 9.43 -2.30
C TRP A 447 -12.75 10.27 -1.75
N LEU A 448 -12.48 11.49 -1.30
CA LEU A 448 -13.48 12.52 -1.03
C LEU A 448 -13.08 13.83 -1.73
N CYS A 449 -14.09 14.54 -2.24
CA CYS A 449 -13.92 15.88 -2.77
C CYS A 449 -13.96 16.88 -1.61
N ALA A 450 -12.79 17.39 -1.20
CA ALA A 450 -12.68 18.37 -0.14
C ALA A 450 -12.71 19.79 -0.69
N ALA A 451 -13.34 20.71 0.03
CA ALA A 451 -13.45 22.11 -0.33
C ALA A 451 -13.30 23.02 0.91
N THR A 452 -13.07 24.28 0.69
CA THR A 452 -13.09 25.32 1.74
C THR A 452 -14.13 26.38 1.42
N LEU A 453 -14.67 27.00 2.48
CA LEU A 453 -15.62 28.12 2.43
C LEU A 453 -14.95 29.34 3.07
N ASP A 454 -14.86 30.45 2.34
CA ASP A 454 -14.30 31.69 2.88
C ASP A 454 -15.07 32.12 4.13
N ALA A 455 -14.35 32.62 5.12
CA ALA A 455 -14.91 32.93 6.44
C ALA A 455 -15.97 34.06 6.42
N ASP A 456 -15.94 34.93 5.42
CA ASP A 456 -16.86 36.05 5.22
C ASP A 456 -18.12 35.69 4.44
N VAL A 457 -18.16 34.50 3.80
CA VAL A 457 -19.38 34.00 3.12
C VAL A 457 -20.46 33.74 4.13
N LYS A 458 -21.65 34.35 3.90
CA LYS A 458 -22.83 34.17 4.76
C LYS A 458 -23.70 33.04 4.24
N ILE A 459 -24.12 32.17 5.15
CA ILE A 459 -24.97 31.02 4.85
C ILE A 459 -26.32 31.20 5.56
N GLN A 460 -27.39 30.79 4.92
CA GLN A 460 -28.74 30.80 5.51
C GLN A 460 -28.78 30.00 6.82
N GLY A 461 -29.37 30.62 7.87
CA GLY A 461 -29.48 30.01 9.20
C GLY A 461 -28.17 30.02 10.03
N GLN A 462 -27.15 30.73 9.57
CA GLN A 462 -25.84 30.79 10.27
C GLN A 462 -25.95 31.31 11.70
N GLU A 463 -26.91 32.21 11.96
CA GLU A 463 -27.19 32.74 13.30
C GLU A 463 -27.65 31.66 14.32
N ASN A 464 -28.04 30.48 13.83
CA ASN A 464 -28.44 29.34 14.63
C ASN A 464 -27.36 28.24 14.71
N ALA A 465 -26.22 28.43 14.06
CA ALA A 465 -25.11 27.47 14.12
C ALA A 465 -24.76 27.17 15.59
N TYR A 466 -24.63 25.89 15.90
CA TYR A 466 -24.31 25.37 17.25
C TYR A 466 -25.31 25.67 18.38
N LYS A 467 -26.42 26.38 18.16
CA LYS A 467 -27.47 26.54 19.18
C LYS A 467 -28.11 25.20 19.55
N GLU A 468 -28.32 24.34 18.56
CA GLU A 468 -28.66 22.94 18.75
C GLU A 468 -27.63 22.07 18.04
N VAL A 469 -27.02 21.14 18.79
CA VAL A 469 -26.12 20.16 18.17
C VAL A 469 -26.98 19.18 17.37
N ILE A 470 -27.15 19.45 16.06
CA ILE A 470 -27.79 18.51 15.16
C ILE A 470 -26.83 17.32 14.98
N LYS A 471 -27.08 16.29 15.78
CA LYS A 471 -26.35 15.04 15.71
C LYS A 471 -26.72 14.35 14.42
N THR A 472 -25.87 14.40 13.42
CA THR A 472 -25.95 13.46 12.31
C THR A 472 -25.70 12.07 12.86
N ALA A 473 -26.64 11.16 12.70
CA ALA A 473 -26.40 9.75 12.94
C ALA A 473 -25.24 9.33 12.03
N VAL A 474 -24.08 9.15 12.61
CA VAL A 474 -22.91 8.58 11.91
C VAL A 474 -23.26 7.15 11.59
N GLY A 475 -23.22 6.79 10.32
CA GLY A 475 -23.67 5.52 9.79
C GLY A 475 -23.38 4.33 10.70
N GLY A 476 -24.42 3.61 11.04
CA GLY A 476 -24.39 2.28 11.61
C GLY A 476 -24.00 2.11 13.08
N ALA A 477 -23.39 3.06 13.74
CA ALA A 477 -23.18 3.00 15.19
C ALA A 477 -24.43 3.55 15.91
N ALA A 478 -25.54 2.85 15.78
CA ALA A 478 -26.74 3.17 16.50
C ALA A 478 -26.46 3.12 18.01
N GLY A 479 -26.46 4.27 18.67
CA GLY A 479 -26.94 4.36 20.02
C GLY A 479 -25.98 4.44 21.16
N VAL A 480 -24.64 4.46 21.01
CA VAL A 480 -23.74 4.78 22.11
C VAL A 480 -22.99 6.09 21.81
N ILE A 481 -23.71 7.18 21.95
CA ILE A 481 -23.07 8.49 22.05
C ILE A 481 -22.74 8.65 23.53
N HIS A 482 -21.45 8.52 23.89
CA HIS A 482 -20.98 9.15 25.11
C HIS A 482 -21.27 10.65 24.97
N ALA A 483 -22.29 11.13 25.67
CA ALA A 483 -22.47 12.55 25.87
C ALA A 483 -21.27 13.02 26.67
N VAL A 484 -20.21 13.40 26.00
CA VAL A 484 -19.17 14.23 26.61
C VAL A 484 -19.88 15.53 26.92
N ASP A 485 -19.82 15.93 28.20
CA ASP A 485 -20.24 17.25 28.65
C ASP A 485 -19.72 18.27 27.64
N SER A 486 -20.58 19.09 27.09
CA SER A 486 -20.32 19.97 25.94
C SER A 486 -19.38 21.13 26.27
N ALA A 487 -18.41 20.91 27.13
CA ALA A 487 -17.38 21.86 27.42
C ALA A 487 -16.58 22.15 26.15
N VAL A 488 -16.95 23.27 25.55
CA VAL A 488 -16.18 24.11 24.62
C VAL A 488 -15.00 23.38 23.99
N THR A 489 -15.18 22.96 22.76
CA THR A 489 -14.03 22.50 21.96
C THR A 489 -13.22 23.73 21.56
N ASP A 490 -11.95 23.79 21.91
CA ASP A 490 -11.00 24.86 21.55
C ASP A 490 -10.86 25.05 20.02
N CYS A 491 -11.39 24.12 19.23
CA CYS A 491 -11.33 24.10 17.79
C CYS A 491 -12.59 23.43 17.22
N GLN A 492 -13.34 24.17 16.42
CA GLN A 492 -14.53 23.71 15.70
C GLN A 492 -14.63 24.41 14.34
N PRO A 493 -15.38 23.88 13.36
CA PRO A 493 -15.68 24.58 12.12
C PRO A 493 -16.32 25.94 12.38
N ASN A 494 -16.12 26.88 11.47
CA ASN A 494 -16.79 28.19 11.54
C ASN A 494 -18.32 28.02 11.43
N ASP A 495 -19.06 29.00 11.95
CA ASP A 495 -20.52 28.98 11.94
C ASP A 495 -21.12 28.82 10.54
N ASN A 496 -20.48 29.42 9.51
CA ASN A 496 -20.92 29.29 8.12
C ASN A 496 -20.73 27.87 7.57
N VAL A 497 -19.65 27.18 7.93
CA VAL A 497 -19.42 25.77 7.53
C VAL A 497 -20.45 24.85 8.19
N GLU A 498 -20.75 25.07 9.48
CA GLU A 498 -21.79 24.30 10.18
C GLU A 498 -23.16 24.58 9.61
N ALA A 499 -23.50 25.85 9.32
CA ALA A 499 -24.75 26.21 8.68
C ALA A 499 -24.90 25.57 7.29
N LEU A 500 -23.83 25.58 6.48
CA LEU A 500 -23.82 24.88 5.18
C LEU A 500 -24.10 23.39 5.36
N ARG A 501 -23.43 22.73 6.29
CA ARG A 501 -23.66 21.31 6.58
C ARG A 501 -25.12 21.03 6.93
N VAL A 502 -25.72 21.85 7.78
CA VAL A 502 -27.13 21.71 8.19
C VAL A 502 -28.08 21.97 7.03
N PHE A 503 -27.82 23.00 6.23
CA PHE A 503 -28.61 23.31 5.03
C PHE A 503 -28.57 22.14 4.03
N MET A 504 -27.38 21.61 3.74
CA MET A 504 -27.20 20.48 2.84
C MET A 504 -27.89 19.20 3.36
N LEU A 505 -27.88 18.98 4.67
CA LEU A 505 -28.61 17.87 5.28
C LEU A 505 -30.13 18.02 5.01
N GLY A 506 -30.69 19.23 5.10
CA GLY A 506 -32.09 19.55 4.74
C GLY A 506 -32.39 19.27 3.26
N LYS A 507 -31.38 19.37 2.39
CA LYS A 507 -31.46 19.00 0.97
C LYS A 507 -31.21 17.51 0.71
N LYS A 508 -31.06 16.69 1.75
CA LYS A 508 -30.71 15.27 1.68
C LYS A 508 -29.33 15.02 1.03
N VAL A 509 -28.38 15.90 1.27
CA VAL A 509 -26.99 15.78 0.86
C VAL A 509 -26.13 15.64 2.12
N GLU A 510 -25.38 14.53 2.21
CA GLU A 510 -24.41 14.35 3.29
C GLU A 510 -23.18 15.19 3.01
N CYS A 511 -22.96 16.23 3.80
CA CYS A 511 -21.76 17.04 3.81
C CYS A 511 -21.17 16.99 5.22
N ARG A 512 -19.85 16.95 5.35
CA ARG A 512 -19.17 16.88 6.64
C ARG A 512 -18.00 17.84 6.69
N PRO A 513 -17.69 18.45 7.85
CA PRO A 513 -16.40 19.10 8.04
C PRO A 513 -15.25 18.14 7.72
N VAL A 514 -14.13 18.68 7.29
CA VAL A 514 -12.87 17.92 7.20
C VAL A 514 -12.44 17.38 8.55
N TRP A 515 -11.46 16.47 8.61
CA TRP A 515 -11.03 15.86 9.85
C TRP A 515 -10.57 16.91 10.87
N LYS A 516 -11.04 16.78 12.11
CA LYS A 516 -10.50 17.59 13.22
C LYS A 516 -9.06 17.14 13.48
N PRO A 517 -8.07 18.06 13.49
CA PRO A 517 -6.68 17.70 13.76
C PRO A 517 -6.52 16.91 15.06
N MET A 518 -5.69 15.85 15.05
CA MET A 518 -5.57 14.91 16.16
C MET A 518 -5.06 15.57 17.45
N HIS A 519 -4.15 16.54 17.36
CA HIS A 519 -3.68 17.28 18.52
C HIS A 519 -4.77 18.15 19.19
N LYS A 520 -5.88 18.41 18.49
CA LYS A 520 -7.08 19.10 19.05
C LYS A 520 -8.13 18.12 19.58
N GLN A 521 -7.90 16.82 19.49
CA GLN A 521 -8.79 15.84 20.11
C GLN A 521 -8.58 15.82 21.63
N PRO A 522 -9.65 15.76 22.44
CA PRO A 522 -9.54 15.77 23.91
C PRO A 522 -8.60 14.69 24.46
N VAL A 523 -8.58 13.50 23.84
CA VAL A 523 -7.74 12.36 24.22
C VAL A 523 -6.24 12.64 24.10
N TYR A 524 -5.86 13.62 23.27
CA TYR A 524 -4.47 13.99 23.02
C TYR A 524 -4.07 15.34 23.63
N LYS A 525 -4.86 15.88 24.54
CA LYS A 525 -4.55 17.14 25.23
C LYS A 525 -3.18 17.07 25.90
N GLY A 526 -2.31 18.02 25.56
CA GLY A 526 -0.94 18.08 26.09
C GLY A 526 0.09 17.21 25.35
N THR A 527 -0.31 16.50 24.30
CA THR A 527 0.62 15.75 23.43
C THR A 527 1.48 16.73 22.62
N PRO A 528 2.79 16.48 22.44
CA PRO A 528 3.65 17.34 21.63
C PRO A 528 3.17 17.48 20.19
N ILE A 529 3.21 18.70 19.67
CA ILE A 529 2.85 19.08 18.32
C ILE A 529 3.90 20.03 17.72
N TYR A 530 4.25 19.83 16.48
CA TYR A 530 5.04 20.72 15.65
C TYR A 530 4.13 21.20 14.52
N THR A 531 3.64 22.43 14.61
CA THR A 531 2.64 22.98 13.69
C THR A 531 2.99 24.40 13.27
N ASN A 532 2.47 24.81 12.13
CA ASN A 532 2.37 26.19 11.62
C ASN A 532 0.92 26.71 11.63
N GLY A 533 -0.05 25.90 12.13
CA GLY A 533 -1.47 26.25 12.25
C GLY A 533 -2.31 25.98 11.00
N ILE A 534 -1.72 25.55 9.90
CA ILE A 534 -2.43 25.35 8.61
C ILE A 534 -3.58 24.35 8.76
N GLU A 535 -3.36 23.22 9.41
CA GLU A 535 -4.40 22.19 9.59
C GLU A 535 -5.57 22.66 10.44
N GLU A 536 -5.34 23.59 11.37
CA GLU A 536 -6.40 24.18 12.18
C GLU A 536 -7.23 25.17 11.38
N GLU A 537 -6.58 26.01 10.56
CA GLU A 537 -7.27 26.94 9.68
C GLU A 537 -8.09 26.19 8.62
N ILE A 538 -7.52 25.14 8.00
CA ILE A 538 -8.25 24.30 7.06
C ILE A 538 -9.47 23.66 7.74
N PHE A 539 -9.34 23.17 8.98
CA PHE A 539 -10.46 22.56 9.70
C PHE A 539 -11.60 23.57 9.99
N LYS A 540 -11.28 24.84 10.22
CA LYS A 540 -12.30 25.87 10.45
C LYS A 540 -13.17 26.13 9.23
N VAL A 541 -12.59 26.06 8.04
CA VAL A 541 -13.23 26.44 6.78
C VAL A 541 -13.54 25.26 5.87
N GLY A 542 -13.04 24.07 6.17
CA GLY A 542 -13.03 22.91 5.29
C GLY A 542 -14.26 22.01 5.45
N PHE A 543 -14.72 21.46 4.34
CA PHE A 543 -15.80 20.46 4.29
C PHE A 543 -15.59 19.48 3.14
N CYS A 544 -16.22 18.31 3.24
CA CYS A 544 -16.19 17.25 2.22
C CYS A 544 -17.54 17.14 1.53
N LEU A 545 -17.48 16.93 0.22
CA LEU A 545 -18.62 16.73 -0.67
C LEU A 545 -18.72 15.26 -1.11
N PRO A 546 -19.93 14.77 -1.45
CA PRO A 546 -20.13 13.43 -1.99
C PRO A 546 -19.27 13.15 -3.22
N ALA A 547 -18.59 11.98 -3.21
CA ALA A 547 -17.70 11.56 -4.28
C ALA A 547 -17.81 10.05 -4.61
N GLY A 548 -18.62 9.30 -3.88
CA GLY A 548 -18.72 7.84 -4.03
C GLY A 548 -19.26 7.39 -5.39
N PRO A 549 -19.11 6.10 -5.73
CA PRO A 549 -19.50 5.56 -7.06
C PRO A 549 -21.00 5.69 -7.40
N TRP A 550 -21.84 6.01 -6.43
CA TRP A 550 -23.28 6.26 -6.62
C TRP A 550 -23.63 7.72 -6.97
N VAL A 551 -22.65 8.62 -6.91
CA VAL A 551 -22.88 10.05 -7.17
C VAL A 551 -22.92 10.26 -8.68
N THR A 552 -24.07 10.66 -9.20
CA THR A 552 -24.25 10.95 -10.63
C THR A 552 -23.85 12.39 -10.96
N ASP A 553 -23.67 12.72 -12.23
CA ASP A 553 -23.43 14.09 -12.70
C ASP A 553 -24.59 15.01 -12.29
N ASP A 554 -25.85 14.53 -12.39
CA ASP A 554 -27.05 15.26 -11.94
C ASP A 554 -27.03 15.52 -10.43
N ASP A 555 -26.49 14.59 -9.62
CA ASP A 555 -26.31 14.80 -8.20
C ASP A 555 -25.27 15.87 -7.92
N VAL A 556 -24.16 15.91 -8.65
CA VAL A 556 -23.14 16.95 -8.51
C VAL A 556 -23.72 18.33 -8.87
N HIS A 557 -24.45 18.45 -9.97
CA HIS A 557 -25.15 19.68 -10.33
C HIS A 557 -26.13 20.11 -9.23
N TYR A 558 -26.93 19.19 -8.71
CA TYR A 558 -27.86 19.47 -7.62
C TYR A 558 -27.15 19.94 -6.34
N ILE A 559 -26.03 19.32 -5.99
CA ILE A 559 -25.21 19.69 -4.83
C ILE A 559 -24.68 21.12 -4.99
N VAL A 560 -24.11 21.45 -6.16
CA VAL A 560 -23.58 22.80 -6.42
C VAL A 560 -24.69 23.85 -6.42
N GLU A 561 -25.84 23.60 -7.03
CA GLU A 561 -26.97 24.52 -6.97
C GLU A 561 -27.51 24.67 -5.53
N SER A 562 -27.51 23.62 -4.73
CA SER A 562 -27.88 23.70 -3.31
C SER A 562 -26.88 24.54 -2.51
N ILE A 563 -25.59 24.49 -2.82
CA ILE A 563 -24.57 25.36 -2.21
C ILE A 563 -24.82 26.84 -2.60
N LYS A 564 -25.07 27.11 -3.88
CA LYS A 564 -25.42 28.47 -4.35
C LYS A 564 -26.68 29.02 -3.66
N GLU A 565 -27.71 28.16 -3.46
CA GLU A 565 -28.93 28.53 -2.74
C GLU A 565 -28.64 28.82 -1.26
N ALA A 566 -27.72 28.10 -0.62
CA ALA A 566 -27.37 28.30 0.79
C ALA A 566 -26.69 29.65 1.05
N ILE A 567 -25.97 30.19 0.07
CA ILE A 567 -25.24 31.46 0.20
C ILE A 567 -26.22 32.64 0.19
N VAL A 568 -26.15 33.49 1.21
CA VAL A 568 -26.93 34.74 1.30
C VAL A 568 -26.30 35.77 0.37
N LYS A 569 -27.12 36.30 -0.54
CA LYS A 569 -26.69 37.34 -1.49
C LYS A 569 -26.54 38.70 -0.82
#